data_980583d290b224721acebd787d066b67
#
_entry.id   980583d290b224721acebd787d066b67
#
_cell.length_a   1.000
_cell.length_b   1.000
_cell.length_c   1.000
_cell.angle_alpha   90.00
_cell.angle_beta   90.00
_cell.angle_gamma   90.00
#
_symmetry.space_group_name_H-M   'P 1'
#
loop_
_entity.id
_entity.type
_entity.pdbx_description
1 polymer ?
#
loop_
_entity_poly.entity_id
_entity_poly.type
_entity_poly.pdbx_seq_one_letter_code
_entity_poly.pdbx_strand_id
1 'polypeptide(L)' 'MKTIRYVYWQDGDMWLGYIEEFPDYMTQGQTQEDLQANLKDLYDDLAAGKVPGVRHVAELQIA' A
#
# COMPACT_ATOMS: atom_id res chain seq x y z
N MET A 1 -11.28 -9.30 -11.71
CA MET A 1 -10.43 -8.18 -11.31
C MET A 1 -10.41 -8.07 -9.79
N LYS A 2 -9.25 -7.94 -9.19
CA LYS A 2 -9.14 -7.82 -7.74
C LYS A 2 -9.10 -6.35 -7.34
N THR A 3 -9.88 -5.99 -6.34
CA THR A 3 -9.89 -4.65 -5.77
C THR A 3 -9.22 -4.69 -4.41
N ILE A 4 -8.29 -3.79 -4.19
CA ILE A 4 -7.63 -3.64 -2.89
C ILE A 4 -7.85 -2.23 -2.38
N ARG A 5 -7.75 -2.05 -1.08
CA ARG A 5 -7.95 -0.76 -0.43
C ARG A 5 -6.61 -0.14 -0.10
N TYR A 6 -6.54 1.19 -0.23
CA TYR A 6 -5.35 1.93 0.16
C TYR A 6 -5.75 3.18 0.94
N VAL A 7 -4.86 3.59 1.81
CA VAL A 7 -5.00 4.82 2.60
C VAL A 7 -4.08 5.86 1.97
N TYR A 8 -4.57 7.07 1.82
CA TYR A 8 -3.76 8.14 1.23
C TYR A 8 -4.05 9.48 1.89
N TRP A 9 -3.08 10.37 1.78
CA TRP A 9 -3.22 11.76 2.21
C TRP A 9 -2.27 12.63 1.40
N GLN A 10 -2.44 13.94 1.51
CA GLN A 10 -1.54 14.90 0.89
C GLN A 10 -0.66 15.57 1.95
N ASP A 11 0.60 15.75 1.60
CA ASP A 11 1.55 16.49 2.40
C ASP A 11 2.22 17.50 1.47
N GLY A 12 1.76 18.77 1.53
CA GLY A 12 2.16 19.76 0.55
C GLY A 12 1.71 19.35 -0.84
N ASP A 13 2.65 19.29 -1.78
CA ASP A 13 2.37 18.92 -3.17
C ASP A 13 2.46 17.42 -3.41
N MET A 14 2.81 16.65 -2.38
CA MET A 14 3.00 15.21 -2.53
C MET A 14 1.78 14.44 -2.06
N TRP A 15 1.47 13.37 -2.77
CA TRP A 15 0.47 12.39 -2.36
C TRP A 15 1.19 11.21 -1.75
N LEU A 16 0.79 10.84 -0.54
CA LEU A 16 1.38 9.73 0.21
C LEU A 16 0.33 8.66 0.43
N GLY A 17 0.77 7.42 0.54
CA GLY A 17 -0.18 6.36 0.80
C GLY A 17 0.46 5.02 1.04
N TYR A 18 -0.38 4.09 1.49
CA TYR A 18 0.00 2.69 1.67
C TYR A 18 -1.22 1.81 1.40
N ILE A 19 -0.94 0.58 1.04
CA ILE A 19 -1.97 -0.44 0.88
C ILE A 19 -2.42 -0.88 2.27
N GLU A 20 -3.73 -0.94 2.50
CA GLU A 20 -4.28 -1.25 3.82
C GLU A 20 -3.75 -2.60 4.35
N GLU A 21 -3.60 -3.56 3.48
CA GLU A 21 -3.09 -4.89 3.82
C GLU A 21 -1.61 -4.87 4.24
N PHE A 22 -0.86 -3.87 3.77
CA PHE A 22 0.58 -3.75 4.02
C PHE A 22 0.94 -2.37 4.57
N PRO A 23 0.50 -2.05 5.79
CA PRO A 23 0.62 -0.67 6.30
C PRO A 23 2.05 -0.21 6.59
N ASP A 24 3.01 -1.12 6.64
CA ASP A 24 4.42 -0.77 6.87
C ASP A 24 5.13 -0.26 5.61
N TYR A 25 4.47 -0.32 4.45
CA TYR A 25 5.10 -0.04 3.16
C TYR A 25 4.43 1.17 2.51
N MET A 26 5.02 2.34 2.72
CA MET A 26 4.49 3.59 2.22
C MET A 26 5.17 3.97 0.91
N THR A 27 4.42 4.61 0.03
CA THR A 27 4.96 5.18 -1.20
C THR A 27 4.36 6.56 -1.43
N GLN A 28 4.76 7.21 -2.52
CA GLN A 28 4.35 8.57 -2.81
C GLN A 28 4.16 8.78 -4.30
N GLY A 29 3.54 9.90 -4.65
CA GLY A 29 3.38 10.32 -6.03
C GLY A 29 3.14 11.82 -6.10
N GLN A 30 3.30 12.40 -7.28
CA GLN A 30 3.05 13.82 -7.51
C GLN A 30 1.58 14.10 -7.79
N THR A 31 0.84 13.09 -8.20
CA THR A 31 -0.60 13.13 -8.42
C THR A 31 -1.21 11.87 -7.82
N GLN A 32 -2.54 11.84 -7.72
CA GLN A 32 -3.21 10.64 -7.23
C GLN A 32 -3.00 9.46 -8.18
N GLU A 33 -3.04 9.71 -9.49
CA GLU A 33 -2.80 8.67 -10.49
C GLU A 33 -1.38 8.11 -10.36
N ASP A 34 -0.41 8.99 -10.11
CA ASP A 34 0.98 8.62 -9.90
C ASP A 34 1.12 7.75 -8.65
N LEU A 35 0.47 8.16 -7.56
CA LEU A 35 0.44 7.38 -6.33
C LEU A 35 -0.16 5.99 -6.57
N GLN A 36 -1.29 5.91 -7.30
CA GLN A 36 -1.94 4.64 -7.58
C GLN A 36 -1.03 3.71 -8.38
N ALA A 37 -0.32 4.24 -9.36
CA ALA A 37 0.63 3.45 -10.15
C ALA A 37 1.74 2.89 -9.27
N ASN A 38 2.28 3.72 -8.38
CA ASN A 38 3.33 3.31 -7.47
C ASN A 38 2.84 2.29 -6.43
N LEU A 39 1.60 2.45 -5.96
CA LEU A 39 0.98 1.47 -5.06
C LEU A 39 0.78 0.12 -5.74
N LYS A 40 0.39 0.14 -7.01
CA LYS A 40 0.21 -1.09 -7.77
C LYS A 40 1.53 -1.84 -7.92
N ASP A 41 2.59 -1.13 -8.27
CA ASP A 41 3.92 -1.73 -8.39
C ASP A 41 4.39 -2.31 -7.06
N LEU A 42 4.17 -1.58 -5.98
CA LEU A 42 4.50 -2.04 -4.64
C LEU A 42 3.71 -3.30 -4.28
N TYR A 43 2.41 -3.31 -4.57
CA TYR A 43 1.57 -4.47 -4.31
C TYR A 43 2.08 -5.71 -5.05
N ASP A 44 2.42 -5.53 -6.31
CA ASP A 44 2.91 -6.65 -7.13
C ASP A 44 4.19 -7.24 -6.54
N ASP A 45 5.11 -6.40 -6.05
CA ASP A 45 6.34 -6.86 -5.42
C ASP A 45 6.08 -7.57 -4.09
N LEU A 46 5.19 -7.02 -3.28
CA LEU A 46 4.84 -7.60 -1.99
C LEU A 46 4.12 -8.94 -2.16
N ALA A 47 3.17 -9.01 -3.09
CA ALA A 47 2.41 -10.22 -3.35
C ALA A 47 3.26 -11.33 -3.98
N ALA A 48 4.30 -10.94 -4.75
CA ALA A 48 5.22 -11.90 -5.37
C ALA A 48 6.28 -12.44 -4.42
N GLY A 49 6.33 -11.94 -3.18
CA GLY A 49 7.31 -12.40 -2.20
C GLY A 49 8.73 -11.86 -2.45
N LYS A 50 8.85 -10.79 -3.20
CA LYS A 50 10.16 -10.19 -3.51
C LYS A 50 10.74 -9.41 -2.34
N VAL A 51 9.90 -9.03 -1.37
CA VAL A 51 10.31 -8.28 -0.19
C VAL A 51 10.41 -9.27 0.97
N PRO A 52 11.58 -9.44 1.61
CA PRO A 52 11.71 -10.36 2.72
C PRO A 52 10.98 -9.84 3.96
N GLY A 53 10.40 -10.76 4.74
CA GLY A 53 9.75 -10.42 6.00
C GLY A 53 8.50 -9.57 5.86
N VAL A 54 7.75 -9.77 4.77
CA VAL A 54 6.50 -9.02 4.57
C VAL A 54 5.53 -9.29 5.71
N ARG A 55 4.98 -8.21 6.26
CA ARG A 55 3.98 -8.27 7.32
C ARG A 55 2.59 -8.22 6.71
N HIS A 56 1.71 -9.00 7.28
CA HIS A 56 0.32 -9.09 6.83
C HIS A 56 -0.62 -8.66 7.93
N VAL A 57 -1.77 -8.16 7.53
CA VAL A 57 -2.85 -7.79 8.45
C VAL A 57 -3.83 -8.94 8.49
N ALA A 58 -4.20 -9.36 9.69
CA ALA A 58 -5.21 -10.39 9.89
C ALA A 58 -6.03 -10.03 11.11
N GLU A 59 -7.19 -10.65 11.23
CA GLU A 59 -8.07 -10.42 12.37
C GLU A 59 -7.84 -11.49 13.42
N LEU A 60 -7.90 -11.08 14.68
CA LEU A 60 -7.78 -11.97 15.82
C LEU A 60 -8.99 -11.75 16.72
N GLN A 61 -9.71 -12.80 17.02
CA GLN A 61 -10.83 -12.73 17.97
C GLN A 61 -10.30 -12.99 19.38
N ILE A 62 -10.57 -12.06 20.29
CA ILE A 62 -10.07 -12.16 21.65
C ILE A 62 -11.11 -12.78 22.59
N ALA A 63 -12.37 -12.47 22.38
CA ALA A 63 -13.42 -13.01 23.25
C ALA A 63 -14.74 -13.16 22.53
#